data_e2d734c45239d07f021ab3dd5b376400
#
_entry.id   e2d734c45239d07f021ab3dd5b376400
#
_cell.length_a   1.000
_cell.length_b   1.000
_cell.length_c   1.000
_cell.angle_alpha   90.00
_cell.angle_beta   90.00
_cell.angle_gamma   90.00
#
_symmetry.space_group_name_H-M   'P 1'
#
loop_
_entity.id
_entity.type
_entity.pdbx_description
1 polymer ?
#
loop_
_entity_poly.entity_id
_entity_poly.type
_entity_poly.pdbx_seq_one_letter_code
_entity_poly.pdbx_strand_id
1 'polypeptide(L)'
;MADIIAKRMCAEIEGDFVVFLIGMRINKPWKVWQWAPVAQAMPRMLIELAKQPELGLLHARSHFGFPNTLVVQYWRSFEALEAYAKSRDAAHLPAWQAFNKAVGSNGDVGIWHETYLVRSGCYENVYNNMPPFGLGAAGILKDATGARQSAGGRMSAGIRDSR
;
A
#
# COMPACT_ATOMS: atom_id res chain seq x y z
N MET A 1 6.99 3.89 -20.90
CA MET A 1 5.72 4.45 -20.39
C MET A 1 4.85 3.27 -19.99
N ALA A 2 4.03 3.37 -18.93
CA ALA A 2 3.09 2.31 -18.60
C ALA A 2 1.98 2.26 -19.67
N ASP A 3 1.56 1.04 -20.07
CA ASP A 3 0.51 0.85 -21.06
C ASP A 3 -0.85 1.27 -20.50
N ILE A 4 -1.45 2.27 -21.15
CA ILE A 4 -2.77 2.79 -20.76
C ILE A 4 -3.85 1.86 -21.29
N ILE A 5 -4.73 1.41 -20.41
CA ILE A 5 -5.93 0.65 -20.78
C ILE A 5 -7.03 1.67 -21.14
N ALA A 6 -7.29 1.87 -22.42
CA ALA A 6 -8.21 2.89 -22.93
C ALA A 6 -9.68 2.44 -22.82
N LYS A 7 -10.08 1.98 -21.63
CA LYS A 7 -11.46 1.60 -21.29
C LYS A 7 -11.70 1.67 -19.79
N ARG A 8 -12.95 1.47 -19.38
CA ARG A 8 -13.35 1.48 -17.98
C ARG A 8 -13.17 0.09 -17.37
N MET A 9 -12.34 0.03 -16.32
CA MET A 9 -11.97 -1.18 -15.60
C MET A 9 -12.37 -1.10 -14.14
N CYS A 10 -12.51 -2.24 -13.51
CA CYS A 10 -12.48 -2.41 -12.05
C CYS A 10 -11.51 -3.55 -11.69
N ALA A 11 -11.24 -3.71 -10.43
CA ALA A 11 -10.33 -4.77 -9.96
C ALA A 11 -10.95 -5.50 -8.76
N GLU A 12 -10.61 -6.78 -8.66
CA GLU A 12 -11.04 -7.66 -7.58
C GLU A 12 -9.82 -8.38 -7.00
N ILE A 13 -9.82 -8.58 -5.68
CA ILE A 13 -8.90 -9.45 -4.96
C ILE A 13 -9.71 -10.60 -4.40
N GLU A 14 -9.23 -11.82 -4.56
CA GLU A 14 -9.86 -13.00 -3.98
C GLU A 14 -9.69 -13.01 -2.46
N GLY A 15 -10.81 -13.21 -1.75
CA GLY A 15 -10.83 -13.22 -0.29
C GLY A 15 -10.67 -11.85 0.36
N ASP A 16 -10.38 -11.87 1.65
CA ASP A 16 -10.09 -10.68 2.45
C ASP A 16 -8.65 -10.22 2.20
N PHE A 17 -8.40 -8.93 2.38
CA PHE A 17 -7.06 -8.37 2.24
C PHE A 17 -6.87 -7.17 3.17
N VAL A 18 -5.66 -6.63 3.20
CA VAL A 18 -5.32 -5.48 4.03
C VAL A 18 -4.85 -4.32 3.16
N VAL A 19 -5.38 -3.14 3.42
CA VAL A 19 -4.81 -1.87 2.96
C VAL A 19 -4.01 -1.27 4.11
N PHE A 20 -2.75 -1.02 3.87
CA PHE A 20 -1.85 -0.40 4.81
C PHE A 20 -1.32 0.91 4.23
N LEU A 21 -1.63 1.99 4.91
CA LEU A 21 -1.14 3.32 4.60
C LEU A 21 0.01 3.64 5.55
N ILE A 22 1.14 4.04 5.02
CA ILE A 22 2.27 4.46 5.83
C ILE A 22 2.92 5.70 5.22
N GLY A 23 3.28 6.64 6.05
CA GLY A 23 3.89 7.86 5.58
C GLY A 23 4.80 8.51 6.60
N MET A 24 5.53 9.50 6.13
CA MET A 24 6.27 10.39 6.99
C MET A 24 5.92 11.86 6.70
N ARG A 25 6.14 12.70 7.69
CA ARG A 25 6.04 14.15 7.58
C ARG A 25 7.37 14.78 7.95
N ILE A 26 7.87 15.65 7.08
CA ILE A 26 9.07 16.44 7.33
C ILE A 26 8.64 17.70 8.08
N ASN A 27 8.84 17.74 9.40
CA ASN A 27 8.44 18.88 10.23
C ASN A 27 9.51 19.98 10.22
N LYS A 28 10.79 19.61 10.10
CA LYS A 28 11.92 20.57 10.03
C LYS A 28 12.78 20.27 8.78
N PRO A 29 12.45 20.90 7.63
CA PRO A 29 13.11 20.60 6.35
C PRO A 29 14.62 20.83 6.34
N TRP A 30 15.07 21.83 7.09
CA TRP A 30 16.51 22.16 7.19
C TRP A 30 17.35 21.13 7.92
N LYS A 31 16.71 20.20 8.68
CA LYS A 31 17.40 19.09 9.36
C LYS A 31 17.48 17.85 8.47
N VAL A 32 18.14 18.00 7.32
CA VAL A 32 18.24 16.93 6.30
C VAL A 32 18.78 15.61 6.88
N TRP A 33 19.75 15.70 7.79
CA TRP A 33 20.33 14.54 8.46
C TRP A 33 19.36 13.73 9.33
N GLN A 34 18.24 14.34 9.72
CA GLN A 34 17.19 13.65 10.49
C GLN A 34 16.20 12.91 9.59
N TRP A 35 15.71 13.56 8.53
CA TRP A 35 14.64 12.98 7.71
C TRP A 35 15.15 12.16 6.52
N ALA A 36 16.33 12.42 5.97
CA ALA A 36 16.83 11.70 4.80
C ALA A 36 17.05 10.20 5.06
N PRO A 37 17.61 9.76 6.21
CA PRO A 37 17.69 8.34 6.53
C PRO A 37 16.32 7.66 6.61
N VAL A 38 15.32 8.35 7.17
CA VAL A 38 13.93 7.85 7.27
C VAL A 38 13.32 7.70 5.88
N ALA A 39 13.51 8.70 5.01
CA ALA A 39 13.05 8.67 3.62
C ALA A 39 13.66 7.50 2.82
N GLN A 40 14.90 7.12 3.10
CA GLN A 40 15.59 6.03 2.42
C GLN A 40 15.23 4.64 2.94
N ALA A 41 14.63 4.52 4.12
CA ALA A 41 14.26 3.23 4.69
C ALA A 41 13.14 2.55 3.90
N MET A 42 12.09 3.29 3.53
CA MET A 42 10.93 2.74 2.83
C MET A 42 11.27 2.13 1.45
N PRO A 43 12.02 2.79 0.55
CA PRO A 43 12.43 2.16 -0.70
C PRO A 43 13.19 0.85 -0.52
N ARG A 44 14.05 0.74 0.51
CA ARG A 44 14.78 -0.50 0.81
C ARG A 44 13.84 -1.63 1.20
N MET A 45 12.86 -1.34 2.07
CA MET A 45 11.82 -2.32 2.46
C MET A 45 10.97 -2.75 1.27
N LEU A 46 10.58 -1.83 0.39
CA LEU A 46 9.80 -2.17 -0.80
C LEU A 46 10.60 -3.02 -1.80
N ILE A 47 11.90 -2.78 -1.96
CA ILE A 47 12.77 -3.60 -2.81
C ILE A 47 12.91 -5.01 -2.23
N GLU A 48 13.05 -5.15 -0.91
CA GLU A 48 13.08 -6.45 -0.23
C GLU A 48 11.78 -7.22 -0.45
N LEU A 49 10.64 -6.59 -0.18
CA LEU A 49 9.32 -7.18 -0.35
C LEU A 49 9.01 -7.57 -1.81
N ALA A 50 9.50 -6.78 -2.78
CA ALA A 50 9.33 -7.10 -4.20
C ALA A 50 10.13 -8.36 -4.64
N LYS A 51 11.20 -8.71 -3.90
CA LYS A 51 12.00 -9.91 -4.15
C LYS A 51 11.46 -11.16 -3.46
N GLN A 52 10.56 -10.99 -2.49
CA GLN A 52 10.03 -12.04 -1.63
C GLN A 52 8.49 -12.01 -1.61
N PRO A 53 7.81 -12.39 -2.69
CA PRO A 53 6.33 -12.35 -2.78
C PRO A 53 5.63 -13.21 -1.71
N GLU A 54 6.33 -14.22 -1.19
CA GLU A 54 5.86 -15.10 -0.10
C GLU A 54 5.58 -14.33 1.19
N LEU A 55 6.22 -13.19 1.42
CA LEU A 55 5.98 -12.31 2.58
C LEU A 55 4.58 -11.69 2.57
N GLY A 56 3.88 -11.74 1.42
CA GLY A 56 2.45 -11.40 1.35
C GLY A 56 2.13 -9.98 0.93
N LEU A 57 3.10 -9.15 0.54
CA LEU A 57 2.81 -7.89 -0.12
C LEU A 57 2.30 -8.17 -1.54
N LEU A 58 1.08 -7.71 -1.84
CA LEU A 58 0.46 -7.84 -3.17
C LEU A 58 0.92 -6.71 -4.10
N HIS A 59 0.93 -5.49 -3.59
CA HIS A 59 1.37 -4.31 -4.33
C HIS A 59 1.67 -3.15 -3.38
N ALA A 60 2.56 -2.27 -3.80
CA ALA A 60 2.82 -1.02 -3.09
C ALA A 60 3.05 0.13 -4.09
N ARG A 61 2.60 1.33 -3.72
CA ARG A 61 2.82 2.54 -4.50
C ARG A 61 3.16 3.72 -3.62
N SER A 62 4.29 4.35 -3.92
CA SER A 62 4.73 5.56 -3.24
C SER A 62 4.13 6.80 -3.91
N HIS A 63 3.67 7.72 -3.09
CA HIS A 63 3.22 9.05 -3.47
C HIS A 63 4.10 10.08 -2.78
N PHE A 64 4.77 10.88 -3.58
CA PHE A 64 5.68 11.89 -3.09
C PHE A 64 4.98 13.24 -3.05
N GLY A 65 5.01 13.87 -1.90
CA GLY A 65 4.51 15.22 -1.66
C GLY A 65 5.36 15.90 -0.58
N PHE A 66 5.21 17.20 -0.44
CA PHE A 66 5.87 17.95 0.61
C PHE A 66 4.82 18.72 1.42
N PRO A 67 4.89 18.68 2.74
CA PRO A 67 5.87 18.00 3.62
C PRO A 67 5.58 16.51 3.89
N ASN A 68 4.53 15.94 3.29
CA ASN A 68 4.08 14.57 3.57
C ASN A 68 4.41 13.64 2.41
N THR A 69 4.83 12.42 2.75
CA THR A 69 4.90 11.30 1.81
C THR A 69 3.92 10.22 2.23
N LEU A 70 3.47 9.41 1.28
CA LEU A 70 2.56 8.31 1.53
C LEU A 70 2.96 7.10 0.68
N VAL A 71 2.94 5.92 1.27
CA VAL A 71 2.95 4.64 0.55
C VAL A 71 1.65 3.92 0.85
N VAL A 72 0.92 3.57 -0.20
CA VAL A 72 -0.26 2.71 -0.14
C VAL A 72 0.20 1.28 -0.44
N GLN A 73 -0.07 0.36 0.46
CA GLN A 73 0.30 -1.05 0.34
C GLN A 73 -0.95 -1.92 0.41
N TYR A 74 -0.96 -2.99 -0.37
CA TYR A 74 -1.98 -4.04 -0.36
C TYR A 74 -1.32 -5.33 0.10
N TRP A 75 -1.86 -5.94 1.14
CA TRP A 75 -1.31 -7.16 1.74
C TRP A 75 -2.33 -8.28 1.71
N ARG A 76 -1.85 -9.51 1.59
CA ARG A 76 -2.68 -10.73 1.57
C ARG A 76 -3.46 -10.91 2.86
N SER A 77 -2.85 -10.59 4.02
CA SER A 77 -3.48 -10.65 5.32
C SER A 77 -2.80 -9.75 6.35
N PHE A 78 -3.44 -9.53 7.48
CA PHE A 78 -2.86 -8.80 8.60
C PHE A 78 -1.69 -9.56 9.23
N GLU A 79 -1.80 -10.89 9.31
CA GLU A 79 -0.75 -11.75 9.84
C GLU A 79 0.54 -11.65 9.01
N ALA A 80 0.43 -11.57 7.68
CA ALA A 80 1.57 -11.38 6.81
C ALA A 80 2.25 -10.01 7.04
N LEU A 81 1.46 -8.94 7.13
CA LEU A 81 1.95 -7.60 7.46
C LEU A 81 2.63 -7.57 8.84
N GLU A 82 1.99 -8.17 9.85
CA GLU A 82 2.51 -8.20 11.22
C GLU A 82 3.79 -9.04 11.32
N ALA A 83 3.82 -10.20 10.65
CA ALA A 83 5.01 -11.06 10.60
C ALA A 83 6.21 -10.31 9.99
N TYR A 84 6.00 -9.59 8.89
CA TYR A 84 7.05 -8.76 8.30
C TYR A 84 7.50 -7.64 9.25
N ALA A 85 6.57 -6.95 9.88
CA ALA A 85 6.89 -5.86 10.80
C ALA A 85 7.68 -6.31 12.03
N LYS A 86 7.46 -7.55 12.49
CA LYS A 86 8.13 -8.14 13.66
C LYS A 86 9.41 -8.93 13.31
N SER A 87 9.67 -9.19 12.04
CA SER A 87 10.83 -9.98 11.60
C SER A 87 12.14 -9.27 11.95
N ARG A 88 13.05 -9.98 12.61
CA ARG A 88 14.38 -9.47 12.96
C ARG A 88 15.32 -9.45 11.76
N ASP A 89 15.07 -10.32 10.80
CA ASP A 89 15.88 -10.50 9.59
C ASP A 89 15.43 -9.58 8.44
N ALA A 90 14.25 -8.95 8.58
CA ALA A 90 13.73 -8.02 7.59
C ALA A 90 14.19 -6.57 7.83
N ALA A 91 14.21 -5.77 6.79
CA ALA A 91 14.67 -4.38 6.82
C ALA A 91 13.85 -3.46 7.73
N HIS A 92 12.59 -3.84 8.06
CA HIS A 92 11.67 -3.02 8.85
C HIS A 92 12.17 -2.78 10.28
N LEU A 93 12.49 -3.83 11.03
CA LEU A 93 12.84 -3.70 12.45
C LEU A 93 14.12 -2.90 12.69
N PRO A 94 15.23 -3.12 11.96
CA PRO A 94 16.41 -2.27 12.04
C PRO A 94 16.13 -0.81 11.69
N ALA A 95 15.30 -0.54 10.68
CA ALA A 95 14.93 0.81 10.29
C ALA A 95 14.14 1.52 11.40
N TRP A 96 13.20 0.82 12.04
CA TRP A 96 12.43 1.33 13.16
C TRP A 96 13.29 1.64 14.39
N GLN A 97 14.24 0.75 14.71
CA GLN A 97 15.20 0.97 15.80
C GLN A 97 16.10 2.17 15.53
N ALA A 98 16.61 2.31 14.30
CA ALA A 98 17.41 3.45 13.89
C ALA A 98 16.63 4.77 13.98
N PHE A 99 15.34 4.78 13.54
CA PHE A 99 14.47 5.93 13.69
C PHE A 99 14.27 6.33 15.15
N ASN A 100 13.92 5.38 16.02
CA ASN A 100 13.70 5.66 17.44
C ASN A 100 14.98 6.20 18.13
N LYS A 101 16.14 5.71 17.74
CA LYS A 101 17.43 6.18 18.27
C LYS A 101 17.77 7.61 17.79
N ALA A 102 17.52 7.92 16.51
CA ALA A 102 17.95 9.17 15.90
C ALA A 102 16.93 10.33 16.08
N VAL A 103 15.65 10.01 15.96
CA VAL A 103 14.56 11.00 15.94
C VAL A 103 13.63 10.80 17.14
N GLY A 104 13.11 9.58 17.33
CA GLY A 104 12.17 9.29 18.39
C GLY A 104 10.98 10.26 18.37
N SER A 105 10.73 10.92 19.50
CA SER A 105 9.63 11.88 19.69
C SER A 105 10.09 13.33 19.78
N ASN A 106 11.21 13.70 19.14
CA ASN A 106 11.76 15.08 19.19
C ASN A 106 10.99 16.08 18.31
N GLY A 107 10.00 15.61 17.52
CA GLY A 107 9.16 16.46 16.67
C GLY A 107 9.80 16.88 15.34
N ASP A 108 10.97 16.40 14.98
CA ASP A 108 11.66 16.77 13.74
C ASP A 108 11.09 16.05 12.52
N VAL A 109 10.71 14.78 12.70
CA VAL A 109 10.08 13.92 11.67
C VAL A 109 8.88 13.22 12.29
N GLY A 110 7.73 13.28 11.64
CA GLY A 110 6.56 12.47 11.97
C GLY A 110 6.53 11.19 11.14
N ILE A 111 6.14 10.08 11.77
CA ILE A 111 5.77 8.83 11.09
C ILE A 111 4.35 8.47 11.51
N TRP A 112 3.56 7.99 10.57
CA TRP A 112 2.21 7.56 10.80
C TRP A 112 1.88 6.33 9.94
N HIS A 113 0.95 5.54 10.40
CA HIS A 113 0.37 4.46 9.61
C HIS A 113 -1.09 4.23 9.99
N GLU A 114 -1.83 3.65 9.05
CA GLU A 114 -3.21 3.19 9.24
C GLU A 114 -3.36 1.82 8.59
N THR A 115 -4.11 0.93 9.22
CA THR A 115 -4.35 -0.43 8.75
C THR A 115 -5.84 -0.66 8.61
N TYR A 116 -6.28 -1.07 7.43
CA TYR A 116 -7.67 -1.36 7.12
C TYR A 116 -7.81 -2.83 6.72
N LEU A 117 -8.60 -3.57 7.48
CA LEU A 117 -9.00 -4.94 7.13
C LEU A 117 -10.18 -4.85 6.18
N VAL A 118 -9.98 -5.25 4.94
CA VAL A 118 -10.99 -5.17 3.89
C VAL A 118 -11.56 -6.55 3.65
N ARG A 119 -12.86 -6.71 3.92
CA ARG A 119 -13.58 -7.95 3.66
C ARG A 119 -13.95 -8.07 2.18
N SER A 120 -13.93 -9.29 1.68
CA SER A 120 -14.42 -9.59 0.33
C SER A 120 -15.82 -9.01 0.12
N GLY A 121 -16.02 -8.31 -1.01
CA GLY A 121 -17.26 -7.64 -1.34
C GLY A 121 -17.56 -6.33 -0.57
N CYS A 122 -16.68 -5.89 0.35
CA CYS A 122 -16.84 -4.65 1.10
C CYS A 122 -15.99 -3.48 0.54
N TYR A 123 -15.68 -3.50 -0.73
CA TYR A 123 -14.94 -2.45 -1.44
C TYR A 123 -15.41 -2.32 -2.87
N GLU A 124 -15.19 -1.16 -3.46
CA GLU A 124 -15.37 -0.94 -4.89
C GLU A 124 -14.29 -0.02 -5.42
N ASN A 125 -14.03 -0.13 -6.71
CA ASN A 125 -13.07 0.70 -7.41
C ASN A 125 -13.43 0.80 -8.88
N VAL A 126 -12.95 1.87 -9.53
CA VAL A 126 -13.08 2.06 -10.97
C VAL A 126 -11.86 2.80 -11.50
N TYR A 127 -11.40 2.39 -12.66
CA TYR A 127 -10.30 2.98 -13.41
C TYR A 127 -10.78 3.30 -14.82
N ASN A 128 -10.46 4.46 -15.32
CA ASN A 128 -10.79 4.84 -16.69
C ASN A 128 -9.57 5.50 -17.34
N ASN A 129 -9.12 4.97 -18.46
CA ASN A 129 -7.91 5.43 -19.13
C ASN A 129 -6.68 5.42 -18.21
N MET A 130 -6.52 4.35 -17.43
CA MET A 130 -5.42 4.17 -16.48
C MET A 130 -4.59 2.93 -16.82
N PRO A 131 -3.29 2.92 -16.49
CA PRO A 131 -2.57 1.66 -16.38
C PRO A 131 -3.06 0.89 -15.14
N PRO A 132 -2.65 -0.36 -14.92
CA PRO A 132 -2.86 -1.04 -13.64
C PRO A 132 -2.36 -0.15 -12.49
N PHE A 133 -3.26 0.18 -11.55
CA PHE A 133 -3.00 1.16 -10.51
C PHE A 133 -3.68 0.75 -9.20
N GLY A 134 -3.00 0.97 -8.06
CA GLY A 134 -3.56 0.68 -6.74
C GLY A 134 -4.04 -0.76 -6.63
N LEU A 135 -5.31 -0.95 -6.27
CA LEU A 135 -5.92 -2.27 -6.18
C LEU A 135 -5.93 -3.00 -7.54
N GLY A 136 -6.00 -2.26 -8.65
CA GLY A 136 -5.90 -2.82 -10.00
C GLY A 136 -4.51 -3.37 -10.36
N ALA A 137 -3.47 -3.00 -9.61
CA ALA A 137 -2.13 -3.58 -9.73
C ALA A 137 -1.90 -4.70 -8.71
N ALA A 138 -2.69 -4.72 -7.62
CA ALA A 138 -2.63 -5.75 -6.57
C ALA A 138 -3.49 -6.99 -6.88
N GLY A 139 -4.57 -6.81 -7.67
CA GLY A 139 -5.57 -7.84 -7.95
C GLY A 139 -5.77 -8.10 -9.44
N ILE A 140 -6.92 -8.60 -9.78
CA ILE A 140 -7.30 -8.97 -11.15
C ILE A 140 -8.18 -7.86 -11.75
N LEU A 141 -7.73 -7.27 -12.85
CA LEU A 141 -8.51 -6.30 -13.62
C LEU A 141 -9.62 -6.97 -14.40
N LYS A 142 -10.81 -6.39 -14.34
CA LYS A 142 -12.01 -6.81 -15.09
C LYS A 142 -12.67 -5.60 -15.76
N ASP A 143 -13.37 -5.83 -16.86
CA ASP A 143 -14.13 -4.77 -17.53
C ASP A 143 -15.29 -4.30 -16.63
N ALA A 144 -15.41 -2.99 -16.44
CA ALA A 144 -16.48 -2.39 -15.65
C ALA A 144 -17.77 -2.23 -16.48
N THR A 145 -18.28 -3.35 -17.02
CA THR A 145 -19.48 -3.46 -17.87
C THR A 145 -20.54 -4.34 -17.23
N GLY A 146 -21.75 -4.31 -17.76
CA GLY A 146 -22.86 -5.13 -17.26
C GLY A 146 -23.14 -4.86 -15.77
N ALA A 147 -23.14 -5.91 -14.96
CA ALA A 147 -23.36 -5.81 -13.52
C ALA A 147 -22.30 -4.92 -12.82
N ARG A 148 -21.08 -4.82 -13.37
CA ARG A 148 -19.99 -4.01 -12.81
C ARG A 148 -20.00 -2.54 -13.27
N GLN A 149 -21.02 -2.11 -14.00
CA GLN A 149 -21.13 -0.74 -14.50
C GLN A 149 -21.35 0.28 -13.36
N SER A 150 -22.20 -0.05 -12.39
CA SER A 150 -22.48 0.78 -11.22
C SER A 150 -21.59 0.46 -10.03
N ALA A 151 -21.42 1.40 -9.09
CA ALA A 151 -20.70 1.18 -7.83
C ALA A 151 -21.33 0.04 -7.00
N GLY A 152 -22.66 0.06 -6.86
CA GLY A 152 -23.39 -1.02 -6.15
C GLY A 152 -23.24 -2.37 -6.82
N GLY A 153 -23.21 -2.41 -8.17
CA GLY A 153 -22.98 -3.64 -8.93
C GLY A 153 -21.56 -4.20 -8.73
N ARG A 154 -20.53 -3.36 -8.68
CA ARG A 154 -19.15 -3.77 -8.39
C ARG A 154 -18.99 -4.30 -6.97
N MET A 155 -19.62 -3.63 -5.98
CA MET A 155 -19.67 -4.09 -4.59
C MET A 155 -20.31 -5.49 -4.48
N SER A 156 -21.45 -5.69 -5.16
CA SER A 156 -22.18 -6.96 -5.14
C SER A 156 -21.47 -8.09 -5.91
N ALA A 157 -20.71 -7.77 -6.94
CA ALA A 157 -19.95 -8.75 -7.72
C ALA A 157 -18.86 -9.44 -6.89
N GLY A 158 -18.15 -8.68 -6.05
CA GLY A 158 -17.14 -9.22 -5.13
C GLY A 158 -17.70 -10.22 -4.11
N ILE A 159 -18.98 -10.12 -3.74
CA ILE A 159 -19.64 -11.07 -2.84
C ILE A 159 -20.00 -12.38 -3.57
N ARG A 160 -20.32 -12.33 -4.85
CA ARG A 160 -20.75 -13.50 -5.63
C ARG A 160 -19.58 -14.38 -6.05
N ASP A 161 -18.45 -13.78 -6.37
CA ASP A 161 -17.25 -14.48 -6.83
C ASP A 161 -16.49 -15.16 -5.65
N SER A 162 -16.89 -14.88 -4.38
CA SER A 162 -16.31 -15.45 -3.15
C SER A 162 -17.13 -16.64 -2.59
N ARG A 163 -18.17 -17.11 -3.30
CA ARG A 163 -18.96 -18.30 -2.98
C ARG A 163 -18.72 -19.40 -4.00
#